data_e50d170f8dd355d3d0cf779090cc504d
#
_entry.id   e50d170f8dd355d3d0cf779090cc504d
#
_cell.length_a   1.000
_cell.length_b   1.000
_cell.length_c   1.000
_cell.angle_alpha   90.00
_cell.angle_beta   90.00
_cell.angle_gamma   90.00
#
_symmetry.space_group_name_H-M   'P 1'
#
loop_
_entity.id
_entity.type
_entity.pdbx_description
1 polymer ?
#
loop_
_entity_poly.entity_id
_entity_poly.type
_entity_poly.pdbx_seq_one_letter_code
_entity_poly.pdbx_strand_id
1 'polypeptide(L)'
;MKKLCVNIIRGVIVVLSKLPLRFHYFMADILSWLMKNVVRYRYSTVLINLSRSFPDRKYKEIDKIASDFYRHLGEIFAEAIWFGGSSYRRLHESGIVTIMNPEEINDYFLSAPSMTVLSTHCGNWELMGGFLGYRTAGDVKVAIEEEHIQVVYKKLTNEVSNEVFKRNRVAPLEIVGTSCELESSNVLRQTLKQKDQRKVYIYPTDQAPYWKAGKHPIGEFMHQETNVMLGSVGVACKLSHSVMYMKMKRVERGRYEMTLIPICRDASKMTPEELMRKYYDLLEEEINETPCNWLWTHKRWK
;
A
#
# COMPACT_ATOMS: atom_id res chain seq x y z
N MET A 1 -25.68 12.87 -12.49
CA MET A 1 -25.87 12.00 -11.30
C MET A 1 -24.55 11.51 -10.68
N LYS A 2 -23.63 10.82 -11.41
CA LYS A 2 -22.37 10.29 -10.84
C LYS A 2 -21.51 11.32 -10.11
N LYS A 3 -21.26 12.51 -10.73
CA LYS A 3 -20.49 13.59 -10.09
C LYS A 3 -21.12 14.10 -8.79
N LEU A 4 -22.44 14.18 -8.74
CA LEU A 4 -23.18 14.59 -7.54
C LEU A 4 -22.98 13.55 -6.41
N CYS A 5 -23.13 12.25 -6.71
CA CYS A 5 -22.87 11.18 -5.74
C CYS A 5 -21.44 11.24 -5.18
N VAL A 6 -20.44 11.42 -6.05
CA VAL A 6 -19.03 11.57 -5.63
C VAL A 6 -18.88 12.76 -4.68
N ASN A 7 -19.44 13.92 -5.04
CA ASN A 7 -19.32 15.13 -4.21
C ASN A 7 -20.03 14.97 -2.84
N ILE A 8 -21.20 14.32 -2.81
CA ILE A 8 -21.91 14.04 -1.56
C ILE A 8 -21.06 13.11 -0.68
N ILE A 9 -20.57 11.98 -1.21
CA ILE A 9 -19.73 11.04 -0.46
C ILE A 9 -18.47 11.72 0.06
N ARG A 10 -17.79 12.51 -0.79
CA ARG A 10 -16.61 13.27 -0.38
C ARG A 10 -16.93 14.31 0.69
N GLY A 11 -18.05 15.02 0.58
CA GLY A 11 -18.54 15.95 1.60
C GLY A 11 -18.74 15.26 2.96
N VAL A 12 -19.37 14.09 2.96
CA VAL A 12 -19.55 13.25 4.17
C VAL A 12 -18.19 12.82 4.74
N ILE A 13 -17.27 12.33 3.90
CA ILE A 13 -15.91 11.96 4.35
C ILE A 13 -15.20 13.15 5.00
N VAL A 14 -15.23 14.34 4.38
CA VAL A 14 -14.59 15.54 4.92
C VAL A 14 -15.21 15.97 6.25
N VAL A 15 -16.53 15.88 6.40
CA VAL A 15 -17.21 16.19 7.67
C VAL A 15 -16.81 15.17 8.75
N LEU A 16 -16.90 13.88 8.44
CA LEU A 16 -16.52 12.82 9.36
C LEU A 16 -15.05 12.89 9.75
N SER A 17 -14.17 13.21 8.81
CA SER A 17 -12.72 13.30 9.08
C SER A 17 -12.35 14.32 10.17
N LYS A 18 -13.21 15.30 10.45
CA LYS A 18 -13.00 16.29 11.53
C LYS A 18 -13.20 15.70 12.93
N LEU A 19 -13.88 14.57 13.03
CA LEU A 19 -14.06 13.88 14.30
C LEU A 19 -12.72 13.32 14.80
N PRO A 20 -12.53 13.20 16.13
CA PRO A 20 -11.30 12.65 16.69
C PRO A 20 -11.15 11.16 16.34
N LEU A 21 -9.91 10.69 16.18
CA LEU A 21 -9.60 9.28 15.85
C LEU A 21 -10.27 8.28 16.80
N ARG A 22 -10.46 8.63 18.09
CA ARG A 22 -11.18 7.77 19.06
C ARG A 22 -12.59 7.41 18.61
N PHE A 23 -13.31 8.36 18.00
CA PHE A 23 -14.64 8.11 17.44
C PHE A 23 -14.56 7.13 16.26
N HIS A 24 -13.61 7.35 15.37
CA HIS A 24 -13.40 6.46 14.22
C HIS A 24 -13.07 5.03 14.68
N TYR A 25 -12.27 4.87 15.73
CA TYR A 25 -11.94 3.54 16.25
C TYR A 25 -13.11 2.84 16.94
N PHE A 26 -13.96 3.59 17.62
CA PHE A 26 -15.21 3.03 18.13
C PHE A 26 -16.09 2.48 16.99
N MET A 27 -16.22 3.24 15.90
CA MET A 27 -16.95 2.78 14.72
C MET A 27 -16.23 1.61 14.01
N ALA A 28 -14.89 1.60 14.00
CA ALA A 28 -14.10 0.50 13.48
C ALA A 28 -14.34 -0.81 14.24
N ASP A 29 -14.44 -0.77 15.56
CA ASP A 29 -14.69 -1.96 16.37
C ASP A 29 -16.06 -2.57 16.06
N ILE A 30 -17.11 -1.73 15.91
CA ILE A 30 -18.44 -2.18 15.47
C ILE A 30 -18.38 -2.77 14.07
N LEU A 31 -17.74 -2.07 13.13
CA LEU A 31 -17.62 -2.51 11.73
C LEU A 31 -16.87 -3.84 11.62
N SER A 32 -15.79 -3.99 12.37
CA SER A 32 -14.98 -5.22 12.42
C SER A 32 -15.80 -6.41 12.90
N TRP A 33 -16.55 -6.20 13.99
CA TRP A 33 -17.45 -7.23 14.54
C TRP A 33 -18.54 -7.63 13.53
N LEU A 34 -19.16 -6.66 12.88
CA LEU A 34 -20.17 -6.90 11.84
C LEU A 34 -19.57 -7.66 10.64
N MET A 35 -18.39 -7.24 10.15
CA MET A 35 -17.71 -7.88 9.03
C MET A 35 -17.35 -9.34 9.32
N LYS A 36 -16.86 -9.66 10.52
CA LYS A 36 -16.49 -11.03 10.88
C LYS A 36 -17.70 -11.89 11.20
N ASN A 37 -18.61 -11.42 12.05
CA ASN A 37 -19.60 -12.28 12.74
C ASN A 37 -20.97 -12.27 12.06
N VAL A 38 -21.39 -11.18 11.44
CA VAL A 38 -22.71 -11.03 10.83
C VAL A 38 -22.64 -11.21 9.31
N VAL A 39 -21.93 -10.30 8.64
CA VAL A 39 -21.82 -10.30 7.17
C VAL A 39 -20.90 -11.42 6.69
N ARG A 40 -19.95 -11.84 7.50
CA ARG A 40 -18.90 -12.84 7.20
C ARG A 40 -18.16 -12.49 5.89
N TYR A 41 -17.81 -11.21 5.77
CA TYR A 41 -17.19 -10.65 4.57
C TYR A 41 -15.94 -11.42 4.17
N ARG A 42 -16.03 -12.18 3.08
CA ARG A 42 -14.95 -13.04 2.54
C ARG A 42 -14.31 -13.99 3.56
N TYR A 43 -15.06 -14.37 4.62
CA TYR A 43 -14.53 -15.14 5.74
C TYR A 43 -13.90 -16.47 5.30
N SER A 44 -14.53 -17.21 4.39
CA SER A 44 -13.95 -18.45 3.85
C SER A 44 -12.62 -18.21 3.12
N THR A 45 -12.52 -17.11 2.36
CA THR A 45 -11.26 -16.75 1.68
C THR A 45 -10.15 -16.46 2.69
N VAL A 46 -10.45 -15.71 3.76
CA VAL A 46 -9.49 -15.40 4.84
C VAL A 46 -9.00 -16.69 5.52
N LEU A 47 -9.93 -17.58 5.91
CA LEU A 47 -9.55 -18.84 6.56
C LEU A 47 -8.73 -19.75 5.65
N ILE A 48 -9.11 -19.90 4.37
CA ILE A 48 -8.36 -20.72 3.41
C ILE A 48 -6.95 -20.18 3.23
N ASN A 49 -6.82 -18.86 3.01
CA ASN A 49 -5.52 -18.24 2.85
C ASN A 49 -4.65 -18.43 4.10
N LEU A 50 -5.18 -18.14 5.28
CA LEU A 50 -4.45 -18.30 6.54
C LEU A 50 -4.04 -19.76 6.82
N SER A 51 -4.97 -20.71 6.65
CA SER A 51 -4.67 -22.13 6.91
C SER A 51 -3.62 -22.71 5.97
N ARG A 52 -3.59 -22.26 4.71
CA ARG A 52 -2.57 -22.67 3.74
C ARG A 52 -1.22 -21.99 3.97
N SER A 53 -1.25 -20.74 4.43
CA SER A 53 -0.04 -19.96 4.71
C SER A 53 0.61 -20.30 6.04
N PHE A 54 -0.13 -20.91 6.96
CA PHE A 54 0.36 -21.30 8.28
C PHE A 54 -0.09 -22.74 8.60
N PRO A 55 0.42 -23.74 7.86
CA PRO A 55 -0.08 -25.13 7.94
C PRO A 55 0.12 -25.78 9.31
N ASP A 56 1.13 -25.36 10.07
CA ASP A 56 1.46 -25.91 11.38
C ASP A 56 0.64 -25.31 12.54
N ARG A 57 -0.13 -24.24 12.27
CA ARG A 57 -0.93 -23.58 13.31
C ARG A 57 -2.27 -24.26 13.51
N LYS A 58 -2.67 -24.39 14.78
CA LYS A 58 -3.97 -24.95 15.15
C LYS A 58 -5.11 -24.00 14.77
N TYR A 59 -6.31 -24.55 14.57
CA TYR A 59 -7.50 -23.77 14.21
C TYR A 59 -7.73 -22.55 15.13
N LYS A 60 -7.54 -22.67 16.45
CA LYS A 60 -7.71 -21.54 17.39
C LYS A 60 -6.75 -20.38 17.12
N GLU A 61 -5.53 -20.68 16.69
CA GLU A 61 -4.52 -19.67 16.33
C GLU A 61 -4.87 -19.01 15.02
N ILE A 62 -5.34 -19.78 14.03
CA ILE A 62 -5.83 -19.27 12.74
C ILE A 62 -7.05 -18.34 12.96
N ASP A 63 -8.03 -18.75 13.78
CA ASP A 63 -9.20 -17.91 14.09
C ASP A 63 -8.82 -16.65 14.86
N LYS A 64 -7.80 -16.73 15.73
CA LYS A 64 -7.25 -15.54 16.40
C LYS A 64 -6.64 -14.56 15.39
N ILE A 65 -5.80 -15.04 14.48
CA ILE A 65 -5.22 -14.19 13.41
C ILE A 65 -6.34 -13.59 12.55
N ALA A 66 -7.35 -14.37 12.18
CA ALA A 66 -8.49 -13.87 11.43
C ALA A 66 -9.25 -12.78 12.19
N SER A 67 -9.44 -12.94 13.51
CA SER A 67 -10.09 -11.93 14.36
C SER A 67 -9.30 -10.63 14.42
N ASP A 68 -7.98 -10.73 14.62
CA ASP A 68 -7.09 -9.58 14.66
C ASP A 68 -7.00 -8.89 13.30
N PHE A 69 -7.03 -9.67 12.19
CA PHE A 69 -7.12 -9.14 10.83
C PHE A 69 -8.40 -8.33 10.59
N TYR A 70 -9.59 -8.83 10.97
CA TYR A 70 -10.82 -8.05 10.79
C TYR A 70 -10.84 -6.78 11.63
N ARG A 71 -10.25 -6.81 12.84
CA ARG A 71 -10.08 -5.60 13.65
C ARG A 71 -9.21 -4.59 12.92
N HIS A 72 -8.05 -5.02 12.42
CA HIS A 72 -7.15 -4.17 11.65
C HIS A 72 -7.81 -3.64 10.36
N LEU A 73 -8.56 -4.49 9.65
CA LEU A 73 -9.29 -4.06 8.44
C LEU A 73 -10.31 -2.94 8.76
N GLY A 74 -11.01 -3.03 9.88
CA GLY A 74 -11.91 -1.95 10.35
C GLY A 74 -11.15 -0.66 10.66
N GLU A 75 -9.96 -0.77 11.27
CA GLU A 75 -9.08 0.37 11.54
C GLU A 75 -8.62 1.04 10.23
N ILE A 76 -8.24 0.26 9.21
CA ILE A 76 -7.88 0.79 7.89
C ILE A 76 -9.01 1.64 7.29
N PHE A 77 -10.26 1.17 7.34
CA PHE A 77 -11.39 1.95 6.85
C PHE A 77 -11.62 3.23 7.67
N ALA A 78 -11.51 3.14 8.98
CA ALA A 78 -11.69 4.28 9.88
C ALA A 78 -10.61 5.36 9.65
N GLU A 79 -9.36 4.93 9.56
CA GLU A 79 -8.22 5.82 9.29
C GLU A 79 -8.25 6.39 7.87
N ALA A 80 -8.73 5.64 6.88
CA ALA A 80 -8.92 6.15 5.52
C ALA A 80 -9.99 7.27 5.46
N ILE A 81 -11.06 7.18 6.26
CA ILE A 81 -12.05 8.28 6.38
C ILE A 81 -11.42 9.50 7.04
N TRP A 82 -10.69 9.31 8.15
CA TRP A 82 -9.99 10.39 8.84
C TRP A 82 -8.95 11.06 7.93
N PHE A 83 -8.18 10.27 7.18
CA PHE A 83 -7.18 10.72 6.21
C PHE A 83 -7.78 11.57 5.09
N GLY A 84 -8.99 11.24 4.62
CA GLY A 84 -9.63 11.90 3.50
C GLY A 84 -9.96 13.39 3.68
N GLY A 85 -9.79 13.94 4.88
CA GLY A 85 -9.86 15.38 5.17
C GLY A 85 -8.63 15.89 5.90
N SER A 86 -7.51 15.18 5.82
CA SER A 86 -6.24 15.58 6.43
C SER A 86 -5.42 16.49 5.51
N SER A 87 -4.55 17.29 6.12
CA SER A 87 -3.48 18.07 5.48
C SER A 87 -2.14 17.52 5.94
N TYR A 88 -1.05 17.89 5.28
CA TYR A 88 0.31 17.54 5.71
C TYR A 88 0.59 17.94 7.16
N ARG A 89 0.19 19.15 7.54
CA ARG A 89 0.31 19.62 8.92
C ARG A 89 -0.40 18.68 9.90
N ARG A 90 -1.63 18.29 9.61
CA ARG A 90 -2.41 17.39 10.47
C ARG A 90 -1.80 15.99 10.55
N LEU A 91 -1.27 15.46 9.44
CA LEU A 91 -0.58 14.19 9.41
C LEU A 91 0.67 14.23 10.28
N HIS A 92 1.47 15.30 10.15
CA HIS A 92 2.67 15.51 10.95
C HIS A 92 2.35 15.60 12.46
N GLU A 93 1.39 16.44 12.84
CA GLU A 93 0.99 16.64 14.23
C GLU A 93 0.43 15.36 14.86
N SER A 94 -0.29 14.53 14.09
CA SER A 94 -0.89 13.29 14.59
C SER A 94 0.13 12.21 14.94
N GLY A 95 1.27 12.17 14.25
CA GLY A 95 2.26 11.11 14.37
C GLY A 95 1.72 9.71 13.98
N ILE A 96 0.70 9.66 13.14
CA ILE A 96 0.08 8.38 12.71
C ILE A 96 1.06 7.48 11.96
N VAL A 97 1.97 8.07 11.17
CA VAL A 97 3.07 7.37 10.50
C VAL A 97 4.37 8.09 10.79
N THR A 98 5.43 7.31 11.04
CA THR A 98 6.82 7.80 11.12
C THR A 98 7.66 7.10 10.06
N ILE A 99 8.36 7.87 9.23
CA ILE A 99 9.35 7.36 8.25
C ILE A 99 10.65 7.11 9.00
N MET A 100 11.14 5.86 8.98
CA MET A 100 12.20 5.41 9.89
C MET A 100 13.62 5.64 9.36
N ASN A 101 13.83 5.68 8.05
CA ASN A 101 15.15 5.74 7.41
C ASN A 101 15.26 6.81 6.30
N PRO A 102 15.03 8.09 6.62
CA PRO A 102 14.98 9.16 5.62
C PRO A 102 16.31 9.36 4.89
N GLU A 103 17.47 9.18 5.56
CA GLU A 103 18.80 9.28 4.95
C GLU A 103 19.00 8.24 3.85
N GLU A 104 18.64 6.99 4.11
CA GLU A 104 18.78 5.90 3.16
C GLU A 104 17.82 6.06 1.97
N ILE A 105 16.61 6.56 2.22
CA ILE A 105 15.64 6.92 1.17
C ILE A 105 16.23 7.99 0.24
N ASN A 106 16.82 9.03 0.82
CA ASN A 106 17.46 10.11 0.06
C ASN A 106 18.64 9.60 -0.77
N ASP A 107 19.49 8.76 -0.20
CA ASP A 107 20.63 8.17 -0.88
C ASP A 107 20.17 7.33 -2.10
N TYR A 108 19.16 6.47 -1.94
CA TYR A 108 18.61 5.69 -3.06
C TYR A 108 17.90 6.55 -4.10
N PHE A 109 17.16 7.56 -3.68
CA PHE A 109 16.47 8.49 -4.59
C PHE A 109 17.47 9.31 -5.42
N LEU A 110 18.56 9.77 -4.82
CA LEU A 110 19.55 10.62 -5.48
C LEU A 110 20.56 9.84 -6.32
N SER A 111 20.77 8.56 -6.02
CA SER A 111 21.80 7.73 -6.69
C SER A 111 21.38 7.18 -8.08
N ALA A 112 20.11 7.27 -8.46
CA ALA A 112 19.59 6.69 -9.71
C ALA A 112 18.77 7.71 -10.52
N PRO A 113 18.51 7.44 -11.82
CA PRO A 113 17.65 8.30 -12.64
C PRO A 113 16.23 8.45 -12.08
N SER A 114 15.70 7.38 -11.51
CA SER A 114 14.41 7.32 -10.81
C SER A 114 14.43 6.20 -9.79
N MET A 115 13.46 6.18 -8.87
CA MET A 115 13.30 5.14 -7.87
C MET A 115 11.99 4.38 -8.06
N THR A 116 12.04 3.06 -7.97
CA THR A 116 10.87 2.18 -7.91
C THR A 116 10.67 1.72 -6.47
N VAL A 117 9.51 1.97 -5.92
CA VAL A 117 9.10 1.50 -4.59
C VAL A 117 8.05 0.41 -4.77
N LEU A 118 8.37 -0.79 -4.34
CA LEU A 118 7.47 -1.93 -4.33
C LEU A 118 6.72 -1.95 -2.99
N SER A 119 5.47 -1.56 -3.02
CA SER A 119 4.61 -1.54 -1.83
C SER A 119 3.73 -2.77 -1.72
N THR A 120 3.10 -2.93 -0.57
CA THR A 120 2.27 -4.07 -0.21
C THR A 120 0.90 -3.62 0.28
N HIS A 121 -0.01 -4.57 0.51
CA HIS A 121 -1.23 -4.36 1.29
C HIS A 121 -1.04 -4.83 2.75
N CYS A 122 0.15 -4.63 3.31
CA CYS A 122 0.41 -4.71 4.75
C CYS A 122 0.19 -3.35 5.42
N GLY A 123 -0.09 -3.35 6.71
CA GLY A 123 -0.36 -2.13 7.46
C GLY A 123 -1.57 -1.36 6.94
N ASN A 124 -1.48 -0.04 6.89
CA ASN A 124 -2.53 0.79 6.29
C ASN A 124 -2.04 1.46 4.99
N TRP A 125 -2.19 0.76 3.89
CA TRP A 125 -1.83 1.25 2.54
C TRP A 125 -2.63 2.47 2.07
N GLU A 126 -3.81 2.77 2.64
CA GLU A 126 -4.58 3.97 2.31
C GLU A 126 -3.92 5.26 2.82
N LEU A 127 -2.96 5.13 3.75
CA LEU A 127 -2.17 6.27 4.26
C LEU A 127 -0.98 6.62 3.35
N MET A 128 -0.62 5.83 2.34
CA MET A 128 0.56 6.08 1.49
C MET A 128 0.54 7.46 0.81
N GLY A 129 -0.64 7.99 0.48
CA GLY A 129 -0.78 9.32 -0.11
C GLY A 129 -0.33 10.49 0.77
N GLY A 130 -0.11 10.24 2.05
CA GLY A 130 0.38 11.23 3.03
C GLY A 130 1.90 11.24 3.23
N PHE A 131 2.67 10.48 2.44
CA PHE A 131 4.10 10.26 2.62
C PHE A 131 4.89 11.53 2.98
N LEU A 132 4.68 12.63 2.27
CA LEU A 132 5.40 13.88 2.49
C LEU A 132 4.94 14.67 3.74
N GLY A 133 3.78 14.32 4.29
CA GLY A 133 3.24 14.94 5.50
C GLY A 133 3.62 14.22 6.78
N TYR A 134 4.31 13.08 6.72
CA TYR A 134 4.65 12.30 7.90
C TYR A 134 5.91 12.81 8.60
N ARG A 135 6.05 12.44 9.89
CA ARG A 135 7.29 12.64 10.64
C ARG A 135 8.37 11.71 10.11
N THR A 136 9.60 12.16 10.21
CA THR A 136 10.78 11.32 10.03
C THR A 136 11.39 10.98 11.37
N ALA A 137 12.04 9.85 11.49
CA ALA A 137 12.92 9.55 12.60
C ALA A 137 14.15 10.45 12.48
N GLY A 138 14.45 11.22 13.53
CA GLY A 138 15.48 12.25 13.48
C GLY A 138 15.02 13.54 12.78
N ASP A 139 15.98 14.42 12.49
CA ASP A 139 15.76 15.76 11.92
C ASP A 139 15.94 15.82 10.38
N VAL A 140 16.18 14.68 9.74
CA VAL A 140 16.43 14.59 8.30
C VAL A 140 15.13 14.56 7.51
N LYS A 141 14.94 15.53 6.62
CA LYS A 141 13.81 15.54 5.70
C LYS A 141 14.07 14.62 4.50
N VAL A 142 13.00 14.04 3.97
CA VAL A 142 13.05 13.32 2.70
C VAL A 142 13.22 14.33 1.56
N ALA A 143 14.17 14.05 0.64
CA ALA A 143 14.44 14.90 -0.54
C ALA A 143 13.40 14.75 -1.66
N ILE A 144 12.42 13.85 -1.49
CA ILE A 144 11.33 13.61 -2.44
C ILE A 144 10.27 14.71 -2.25
N GLU A 145 9.82 15.31 -3.35
CA GLU A 145 8.75 16.32 -3.40
C GLU A 145 7.52 15.75 -4.12
N GLU A 146 6.37 16.46 -4.05
CA GLU A 146 5.11 16.00 -4.65
C GLU A 146 5.24 15.70 -6.15
N GLU A 147 5.96 16.53 -6.86
CA GLU A 147 6.18 16.37 -8.31
C GLU A 147 6.95 15.11 -8.67
N HIS A 148 7.74 14.56 -7.75
CA HIS A 148 8.48 13.33 -7.97
C HIS A 148 7.58 12.08 -7.88
N ILE A 149 6.50 12.12 -7.11
CA ILE A 149 5.70 10.92 -6.74
C ILE A 149 4.74 10.52 -7.86
N GLN A 150 4.78 9.23 -8.20
CA GLN A 150 3.83 8.58 -9.12
C GLN A 150 3.31 7.29 -8.48
N VAL A 151 2.08 7.28 -7.99
CA VAL A 151 1.45 6.09 -7.41
C VAL A 151 0.71 5.33 -8.51
N VAL A 152 1.15 4.12 -8.78
CA VAL A 152 0.51 3.27 -9.78
C VAL A 152 -0.72 2.61 -9.19
N TYR A 153 -1.84 2.75 -9.87
CA TYR A 153 -3.11 2.16 -9.43
C TYR A 153 -3.85 1.45 -10.57
N LYS A 154 -4.69 0.51 -10.20
CA LYS A 154 -5.66 -0.09 -11.12
C LYS A 154 -7.00 0.61 -10.99
N LYS A 155 -7.54 1.09 -12.11
CA LYS A 155 -8.86 1.67 -12.16
C LYS A 155 -9.92 0.67 -11.68
N LEU A 156 -10.78 1.09 -10.75
CA LEU A 156 -11.88 0.28 -10.25
C LEU A 156 -13.02 0.23 -11.28
N THR A 157 -13.74 -0.89 -11.30
CA THR A 157 -14.90 -1.08 -12.20
C THR A 157 -16.03 -0.09 -11.92
N ASN A 158 -16.27 0.23 -10.63
CA ASN A 158 -17.26 1.23 -10.25
C ASN A 158 -16.63 2.62 -10.31
N GLU A 159 -17.10 3.47 -11.24
CA GLU A 159 -16.57 4.80 -11.49
C GLU A 159 -16.73 5.76 -10.29
N VAL A 160 -17.83 5.64 -9.53
CA VAL A 160 -18.06 6.49 -8.34
C VAL A 160 -17.04 6.14 -7.25
N SER A 161 -16.89 4.85 -6.95
CA SER A 161 -15.89 4.38 -5.99
C SER A 161 -14.49 4.76 -6.44
N ASN A 162 -14.16 4.58 -7.72
CA ASN A 162 -12.86 4.95 -8.28
C ASN A 162 -12.52 6.42 -8.01
N GLU A 163 -13.46 7.31 -8.32
CA GLU A 163 -13.25 8.75 -8.14
C GLU A 163 -13.19 9.17 -6.66
N VAL A 164 -13.99 8.54 -5.79
CA VAL A 164 -13.94 8.78 -4.34
C VAL A 164 -12.60 8.37 -3.77
N PHE A 165 -12.12 7.15 -4.05
CA PHE A 165 -10.81 6.69 -3.58
C PHE A 165 -9.66 7.52 -4.12
N LYS A 166 -9.72 7.87 -5.42
CA LYS A 166 -8.75 8.76 -6.04
C LYS A 166 -8.60 10.06 -5.25
N ARG A 167 -9.70 10.80 -5.05
CA ARG A 167 -9.71 12.05 -4.29
C ARG A 167 -9.33 11.87 -2.83
N ASN A 168 -9.59 10.69 -2.26
CA ASN A 168 -9.22 10.41 -0.89
C ASN A 168 -7.70 10.28 -0.72
N ARG A 169 -7.05 9.55 -1.62
CA ARG A 169 -5.60 9.31 -1.59
C ARG A 169 -4.77 10.57 -1.79
N VAL A 170 -5.28 11.53 -2.56
CA VAL A 170 -4.61 12.81 -2.82
C VAL A 170 -5.09 13.93 -1.90
N ALA A 171 -5.93 13.63 -0.90
CA ALA A 171 -6.51 14.64 -0.03
C ALA A 171 -5.48 15.54 0.70
N PRO A 172 -4.33 15.04 1.17
CA PRO A 172 -3.33 15.85 1.84
C PRO A 172 -2.44 16.66 0.91
N LEU A 173 -2.42 16.41 -0.41
CA LEU A 173 -1.53 17.07 -1.35
C LEU A 173 -1.82 18.57 -1.43
N GLU A 174 -0.77 19.37 -1.45
CA GLU A 174 -0.84 20.84 -1.46
C GLU A 174 -0.84 21.39 -2.89
N ILE A 175 -0.21 20.70 -3.83
CA ILE A 175 -0.12 21.16 -5.23
C ILE A 175 -1.36 20.70 -6.00
N VAL A 176 -2.26 21.65 -6.23
CA VAL A 176 -3.47 21.41 -7.01
C VAL A 176 -3.12 21.18 -8.47
N GLY A 177 -3.59 20.07 -9.03
CA GLY A 177 -3.37 19.71 -10.44
C GLY A 177 -2.18 18.81 -10.70
N THR A 178 -1.36 18.49 -9.72
CA THR A 178 -0.33 17.45 -9.85
C THR A 178 -0.99 16.09 -9.83
N SER A 179 -0.96 15.36 -10.94
CA SER A 179 -1.44 13.98 -10.98
C SER A 179 -0.33 13.07 -10.49
N CYS A 180 -0.32 12.79 -9.17
CA CYS A 180 0.58 11.78 -8.62
C CYS A 180 0.07 10.34 -8.87
N GLU A 181 -1.07 10.18 -9.51
CA GLU A 181 -1.69 8.89 -9.81
C GLU A 181 -1.47 8.47 -11.26
N LEU A 182 -0.93 7.29 -11.45
CA LEU A 182 -0.63 6.70 -12.74
C LEU A 182 -1.42 5.40 -12.95
N GLU A 183 -2.34 5.39 -13.90
CA GLU A 183 -3.11 4.19 -14.23
C GLU A 183 -2.18 3.09 -14.78
N SER A 184 -2.31 1.87 -14.26
CA SER A 184 -1.43 0.74 -14.57
C SER A 184 -1.34 0.41 -16.07
N SER A 185 -2.39 0.68 -16.85
CA SER A 185 -2.40 0.52 -18.32
C SER A 185 -1.48 1.49 -19.05
N ASN A 186 -1.13 2.63 -18.46
CA ASN A 186 -0.35 3.70 -19.05
C ASN A 186 1.09 3.80 -18.51
N VAL A 187 1.45 2.96 -17.53
CA VAL A 187 2.72 3.04 -16.80
C VAL A 187 3.92 3.09 -17.74
N LEU A 188 4.12 2.09 -18.57
CA LEU A 188 5.32 2.01 -19.44
C LEU A 188 5.43 3.25 -20.34
N ARG A 189 4.34 3.67 -20.97
CA ARG A 189 4.33 4.85 -21.83
C ARG A 189 4.68 6.13 -21.07
N GLN A 190 4.13 6.30 -19.88
CA GLN A 190 4.34 7.49 -19.07
C GLN A 190 5.75 7.55 -18.49
N THR A 191 6.26 6.42 -17.99
CA THR A 191 7.64 6.32 -17.47
C THR A 191 8.65 6.63 -18.56
N LEU A 192 8.45 6.11 -19.79
CA LEU A 192 9.32 6.44 -20.92
C LEU A 192 9.27 7.92 -21.31
N LYS A 193 8.12 8.57 -21.21
CA LYS A 193 8.02 10.02 -21.46
C LYS A 193 8.72 10.85 -20.40
N GLN A 194 8.79 10.36 -19.17
CA GLN A 194 9.36 11.03 -18.01
C GLN A 194 10.79 10.55 -17.69
N LYS A 195 11.43 9.77 -18.58
CA LYS A 195 12.75 9.16 -18.33
C LYS A 195 13.85 10.16 -17.96
N ASP A 196 13.74 11.40 -18.43
CA ASP A 196 14.67 12.49 -18.15
C ASP A 196 14.29 13.31 -16.89
N GLN A 197 13.21 12.90 -16.20
CA GLN A 197 12.75 13.47 -14.93
C GLN A 197 12.96 12.44 -13.83
N ARG A 198 13.58 12.86 -12.72
CA ARG A 198 13.69 11.97 -11.57
C ARG A 198 12.32 11.79 -10.93
N LYS A 199 11.84 10.55 -10.83
CA LYS A 199 10.54 10.19 -10.29
C LYS A 199 10.66 9.04 -9.28
N VAL A 200 9.65 8.93 -8.43
CA VAL A 200 9.42 7.80 -7.52
C VAL A 200 8.14 7.10 -7.94
N TYR A 201 8.26 5.90 -8.48
CA TYR A 201 7.14 5.08 -8.92
C TYR A 201 6.79 4.08 -7.83
N ILE A 202 5.61 4.21 -7.23
CA ILE A 202 5.12 3.33 -6.15
C ILE A 202 4.15 2.31 -6.73
N TYR A 203 4.47 1.02 -6.59
CA TYR A 203 3.67 -0.09 -7.12
C TYR A 203 3.18 -1.01 -6.00
N PRO A 204 1.87 -1.11 -5.73
CA PRO A 204 1.33 -2.20 -4.93
C PRO A 204 1.40 -3.51 -5.75
N THR A 205 2.28 -4.45 -5.35
CA THR A 205 2.74 -5.54 -6.22
C THR A 205 2.34 -6.93 -5.72
N ASP A 206 1.77 -7.05 -4.52
CA ASP A 206 1.46 -8.30 -3.82
C ASP A 206 0.19 -9.03 -4.28
N GLN A 207 -0.60 -8.45 -5.18
CA GLN A 207 -1.85 -9.06 -5.64
C GLN A 207 -1.64 -10.06 -6.79
N ALA A 208 -2.64 -10.94 -6.98
CA ALA A 208 -2.63 -11.93 -8.05
C ALA A 208 -2.53 -11.28 -9.45
N PRO A 209 -1.82 -11.90 -10.40
CA PRO A 209 -1.79 -11.46 -11.79
C PRO A 209 -3.19 -11.37 -12.40
N TYR A 210 -3.39 -10.41 -13.32
CA TYR A 210 -4.61 -10.34 -14.10
C TYR A 210 -4.71 -11.52 -15.05
N TRP A 211 -5.92 -11.84 -15.47
CA TRP A 211 -6.18 -12.90 -16.45
C TRP A 211 -5.33 -12.77 -17.73
N LYS A 212 -5.07 -11.54 -18.19
CA LYS A 212 -4.29 -11.26 -19.39
C LYS A 212 -2.79 -11.04 -19.15
N ALA A 213 -2.36 -11.01 -17.89
CA ALA A 213 -0.95 -10.94 -17.57
C ALA A 213 -0.32 -12.33 -17.74
N GLY A 214 0.92 -12.38 -18.21
CA GLY A 214 1.68 -13.63 -18.28
C GLY A 214 1.77 -14.28 -16.89
N LYS A 215 1.86 -15.61 -16.86
CA LYS A 215 2.14 -16.36 -15.63
C LYS A 215 3.65 -16.42 -15.46
N HIS A 216 4.16 -15.74 -14.47
CA HIS A 216 5.57 -15.74 -14.09
C HIS A 216 5.71 -16.40 -12.71
N PRO A 217 6.05 -17.70 -12.66
CA PRO A 217 6.22 -18.39 -11.40
C PRO A 217 7.50 -17.89 -10.70
N ILE A 218 7.39 -17.67 -9.39
CA ILE A 218 8.54 -17.33 -8.53
C ILE A 218 8.86 -18.43 -7.52
N GLY A 219 8.23 -19.60 -7.62
CA GLY A 219 8.27 -20.67 -6.64
C GLY A 219 7.28 -20.43 -5.50
N GLU A 220 7.60 -20.97 -4.33
CA GLU A 220 6.74 -20.86 -3.16
C GLU A 220 6.77 -19.47 -2.52
N PHE A 221 5.60 -19.02 -2.10
CA PHE A 221 5.38 -17.89 -1.21
C PHE A 221 4.27 -18.27 -0.24
N MET A 222 4.53 -18.17 1.05
CA MET A 222 3.58 -18.58 2.09
C MET A 222 3.10 -20.05 1.89
N HIS A 223 4.04 -20.97 1.61
CA HIS A 223 3.78 -22.38 1.34
C HIS A 223 2.89 -22.69 0.13
N GLN A 224 2.79 -21.77 -0.83
CA GLN A 224 1.95 -21.93 -2.02
C GLN A 224 2.67 -21.48 -3.29
N GLU A 225 2.62 -22.32 -4.33
CA GLU A 225 3.12 -21.95 -5.66
C GLU A 225 2.50 -20.65 -6.13
N THR A 226 3.35 -19.68 -6.49
CA THR A 226 2.93 -18.30 -6.68
C THR A 226 3.34 -17.74 -8.04
N ASN A 227 2.37 -17.19 -8.76
CA ASN A 227 2.59 -16.41 -9.97
C ASN A 227 2.52 -14.92 -9.68
N VAL A 228 3.34 -14.13 -10.40
CA VAL A 228 3.49 -12.69 -10.22
C VAL A 228 3.38 -11.91 -11.52
N MET A 229 3.29 -10.59 -11.41
CA MET A 229 3.39 -9.65 -12.53
C MET A 229 4.78 -9.01 -12.51
N LEU A 230 5.50 -9.06 -13.63
CA LEU A 230 6.85 -8.49 -13.74
C LEU A 230 6.87 -7.05 -14.29
N GLY A 231 5.72 -6.43 -14.52
CA GLY A 231 5.63 -5.13 -15.20
C GLY A 231 6.37 -4.00 -14.47
N SER A 232 6.23 -3.91 -13.15
CA SER A 232 6.90 -2.88 -12.32
C SER A 232 8.42 -3.03 -12.34
N VAL A 233 8.91 -4.23 -12.06
CA VAL A 233 10.35 -4.53 -12.03
C VAL A 233 10.97 -4.54 -13.42
N GLY A 234 10.24 -4.97 -14.46
CA GLY A 234 10.70 -4.90 -15.85
C GLY A 234 10.95 -3.47 -16.33
N VAL A 235 10.10 -2.51 -15.90
CA VAL A 235 10.35 -1.08 -16.16
C VAL A 235 11.58 -0.59 -15.38
N ALA A 236 11.72 -0.99 -14.11
CA ALA A 236 12.87 -0.62 -13.29
C ALA A 236 14.19 -1.13 -13.89
N CYS A 237 14.24 -2.41 -14.33
CA CYS A 237 15.41 -2.98 -15.00
C CYS A 237 15.76 -2.23 -16.30
N LYS A 238 14.75 -1.93 -17.11
CA LYS A 238 14.97 -1.26 -18.40
C LYS A 238 15.50 0.17 -18.29
N LEU A 239 15.16 0.86 -17.19
CA LEU A 239 15.48 2.28 -16.99
C LEU A 239 16.48 2.51 -15.85
N SER A 240 17.16 1.47 -15.37
CA SER A 240 18.21 1.54 -14.34
C SER A 240 17.72 2.24 -13.05
N HIS A 241 16.48 1.99 -12.62
CA HIS A 241 15.98 2.56 -11.38
C HIS A 241 16.67 1.94 -10.16
N SER A 242 16.80 2.70 -9.08
CA SER A 242 16.96 2.10 -7.75
C SER A 242 15.65 1.46 -7.31
N VAL A 243 15.71 0.37 -6.53
CA VAL A 243 14.50 -0.36 -6.09
C VAL A 243 14.53 -0.52 -4.58
N MET A 244 13.41 -0.14 -3.95
CA MET A 244 13.18 -0.33 -2.50
C MET A 244 11.84 -1.01 -2.24
N TYR A 245 11.76 -1.76 -1.14
CA TYR A 245 10.55 -2.36 -0.60
C TYR A 245 9.95 -1.44 0.45
N MET A 246 8.64 -1.17 0.40
CA MET A 246 7.97 -0.37 1.43
C MET A 246 7.34 -1.29 2.47
N LYS A 247 7.93 -1.35 3.65
CA LYS A 247 7.40 -2.00 4.84
C LYS A 247 6.58 -1.00 5.65
N MET A 248 5.32 -1.34 5.97
CA MET A 248 4.47 -0.54 6.85
C MET A 248 4.06 -1.37 8.07
N LYS A 249 4.83 -1.25 9.13
CA LYS A 249 4.62 -1.96 10.39
C LYS A 249 3.61 -1.22 11.25
N ARG A 250 2.53 -1.90 11.62
CA ARG A 250 1.60 -1.42 12.66
C ARG A 250 2.22 -1.65 14.03
N VAL A 251 2.58 -0.59 14.72
CA VAL A 251 3.14 -0.64 16.10
C VAL A 251 2.00 -0.82 17.11
N GLU A 252 0.99 0.03 16.98
CA GLU A 252 -0.24 -0.01 17.76
C GLU A 252 -1.38 0.64 16.95
N ARG A 253 -2.58 0.66 17.51
CA ARG A 253 -3.73 1.32 16.88
C ARG A 253 -3.42 2.80 16.61
N GLY A 254 -3.45 3.21 15.33
CA GLY A 254 -3.17 4.59 14.91
C GLY A 254 -1.70 4.98 14.93
N ARG A 255 -0.79 4.03 15.01
CA ARG A 255 0.65 4.28 14.88
C ARG A 255 1.33 3.26 14.00
N TYR A 256 2.01 3.77 12.98
CA TYR A 256 2.73 2.98 11.99
C TYR A 256 4.17 3.47 11.84
N GLU A 257 5.07 2.54 11.60
CA GLU A 257 6.44 2.79 11.16
C GLU A 257 6.54 2.43 9.68
N MET A 258 7.00 3.37 8.86
CA MET A 258 7.26 3.16 7.44
C MET A 258 8.77 3.11 7.21
N THR A 259 9.25 1.99 6.70
CA THR A 259 10.66 1.79 6.34
C THR A 259 10.75 1.40 4.88
N LEU A 260 11.59 2.08 4.11
CA LEU A 260 11.92 1.66 2.75
C LEU A 260 13.19 0.80 2.80
N ILE A 261 13.04 -0.51 2.61
CA ILE A 261 14.14 -1.47 2.66
C ILE A 261 14.81 -1.57 1.30
N PRO A 262 16.14 -1.39 1.20
CA PRO A 262 16.87 -1.52 -0.06
C PRO A 262 16.76 -2.89 -0.72
N ILE A 263 16.46 -2.94 -2.02
CA ILE A 263 16.57 -4.16 -2.83
C ILE A 263 17.80 -4.08 -3.76
N CYS A 264 17.93 -2.99 -4.53
CA CYS A 264 19.13 -2.74 -5.35
C CYS A 264 19.24 -1.26 -5.72
N ARG A 265 20.47 -0.80 -5.95
CA ARG A 265 20.76 0.58 -6.42
C ARG A 265 20.58 0.76 -7.92
N ASP A 266 20.73 -0.31 -8.70
CA ASP A 266 20.63 -0.31 -10.14
C ASP A 266 19.97 -1.62 -10.61
N ALA A 267 18.69 -1.52 -10.96
CA ALA A 267 17.88 -2.65 -11.38
C ALA A 267 18.33 -3.26 -12.73
N SER A 268 19.09 -2.52 -13.55
CA SER A 268 19.60 -3.06 -14.82
C SER A 268 20.60 -4.20 -14.64
N LYS A 269 21.15 -4.35 -13.42
CA LYS A 269 22.08 -5.42 -13.06
C LYS A 269 21.41 -6.70 -12.56
N MET A 270 20.08 -6.73 -12.55
CA MET A 270 19.28 -7.84 -12.08
C MET A 270 18.21 -8.21 -13.10
N THR A 271 17.74 -9.45 -13.05
CA THR A 271 16.56 -9.85 -13.80
C THR A 271 15.28 -9.44 -13.06
N PRO A 272 14.15 -9.22 -13.79
CA PRO A 272 12.86 -8.95 -13.17
C PRO A 272 12.42 -10.03 -12.17
N GLU A 273 12.75 -11.30 -12.45
CA GLU A 273 12.44 -12.45 -11.61
C GLU A 273 13.22 -12.41 -10.30
N GLU A 274 14.51 -12.12 -10.33
CA GLU A 274 15.34 -11.96 -9.13
C GLU A 274 14.85 -10.81 -8.23
N LEU A 275 14.49 -9.66 -8.83
CA LEU A 275 13.92 -8.53 -8.09
C LEU A 275 12.59 -8.92 -7.42
N MET A 276 11.75 -9.62 -8.17
CA MET A 276 10.46 -10.04 -7.64
C MET A 276 10.61 -11.10 -6.56
N ARG A 277 11.58 -12.01 -6.67
CA ARG A 277 11.87 -12.99 -5.60
C ARG A 277 12.27 -12.28 -4.30
N LYS A 278 13.23 -11.34 -4.37
CA LYS A 278 13.63 -10.55 -3.19
C LYS A 278 12.45 -9.77 -2.56
N TYR A 279 11.57 -9.21 -3.39
CA TYR A 279 10.36 -8.55 -2.91
C TYR A 279 9.46 -9.49 -2.12
N TYR A 280 9.24 -10.72 -2.64
CA TYR A 280 8.38 -11.69 -1.97
C TYR A 280 9.04 -12.32 -0.74
N ASP A 281 10.36 -12.40 -0.68
CA ASP A 281 11.11 -12.81 0.52
C ASP A 281 10.85 -11.79 1.66
N LEU A 282 11.00 -10.50 1.37
CA LEU A 282 10.73 -9.43 2.34
C LEU A 282 9.25 -9.37 2.76
N LEU A 283 8.32 -9.60 1.83
CA LEU A 283 6.90 -9.65 2.13
C LEU A 283 6.55 -10.84 3.03
N GLU A 284 7.15 -12.01 2.78
CA GLU A 284 6.95 -13.20 3.60
C GLU A 284 7.47 -13.00 5.03
N GLU A 285 8.63 -12.35 5.18
CA GLU A 285 9.16 -11.94 6.49
C GLU A 285 8.19 -11.00 7.21
N GLU A 286 7.69 -9.95 6.55
CA GLU A 286 6.74 -9.00 7.13
C GLU A 286 5.43 -9.66 7.56
N ILE A 287 4.89 -10.58 6.75
CA ILE A 287 3.68 -11.33 7.08
C ILE A 287 3.93 -12.26 8.28
N ASN A 288 5.09 -12.94 8.34
CA ASN A 288 5.44 -13.81 9.45
C ASN A 288 5.63 -13.04 10.77
N GLU A 289 6.20 -11.83 10.72
CA GLU A 289 6.31 -10.95 11.89
C GLU A 289 4.93 -10.54 12.44
N THR A 290 3.99 -10.20 11.55
CA THR A 290 2.66 -9.72 11.96
C THR A 290 1.57 -10.28 11.05
N PRO A 291 1.15 -11.54 11.26
CA PRO A 291 0.25 -12.25 10.35
C PRO A 291 -1.10 -11.57 10.09
N CYS A 292 -1.63 -10.81 11.03
CA CYS A 292 -2.91 -10.11 10.86
C CYS A 292 -2.82 -8.83 10.00
N ASN A 293 -1.61 -8.43 9.61
CA ASN A 293 -1.38 -7.11 9.00
C ASN A 293 -1.54 -7.09 7.47
N TRP A 294 -1.60 -8.26 6.81
CA TRP A 294 -1.74 -8.38 5.37
C TRP A 294 -3.19 -8.55 4.92
N LEU A 295 -3.51 -8.17 3.67
CA LEU A 295 -4.87 -8.19 3.11
C LEU A 295 -5.36 -9.62 2.76
N TRP A 296 -5.71 -10.41 3.75
CA TRP A 296 -6.16 -11.80 3.60
C TRP A 296 -7.48 -11.98 2.83
N THR A 297 -8.27 -10.94 2.63
CA THR A 297 -9.50 -11.02 1.82
C THR A 297 -9.23 -11.14 0.33
N HIS A 298 -8.01 -10.90 -0.14
CA HIS A 298 -7.66 -11.04 -1.55
C HIS A 298 -7.54 -12.52 -1.94
N LYS A 299 -8.12 -12.91 -3.10
CA LYS A 299 -7.93 -14.26 -3.67
C LYS A 299 -6.56 -14.32 -4.36
N ARG A 300 -5.48 -14.39 -3.59
CA ARG A 300 -4.10 -14.34 -4.10
C ARG A 300 -3.74 -15.58 -4.91
N TRP A 301 -4.12 -16.72 -4.40
CA TRP A 301 -3.91 -18.04 -5.03
C TRP A 301 -5.24 -18.51 -5.62
N LYS A 302 -5.36 -18.45 -6.93
CA LYS A 302 -6.55 -18.86 -7.70
C LYS A 302 -6.24 -20.12 -8.47
#